data_f9dd0cc04b2dd9d555e19557437783c7
#
_entry.id   f9dd0cc04b2dd9d555e19557437783c7
#
_cell.length_a   1.000
_cell.length_b   1.000
_cell.length_c   1.000
_cell.angle_alpha   90.00
_cell.angle_beta   90.00
_cell.angle_gamma   90.00
#
_symmetry.space_group_name_H-M   'P 1'
#
loop_
_entity.id
_entity.type
_entity.pdbx_description
1 polymer ?
#
loop_
_entity_poly.entity_id
_entity_poly.type
_entity_poly.pdbx_seq_one_letter_code
_entity_poly.pdbx_strand_id
1 'polypeptide(L)'
;MDIEKLATSAVTGYISKTDYLSPFINEGDKEPSWDGNIYVFNNRSKSKCYLMGKVAVQVKGTYVGKPVLKTHYKYRVELSDLKNYEIHGVAYFVVYIDHEREPHIFYNLLHPVDIERILNRSVGKKGTNLEFKEVPSIHDITSVLINFIDDCNKQSSFVASPNFELLELDEIQFKQLSVSFSVSCNENKVSSLFKYMFSNEVFLYEKSPLAGYPDRPIDKVLIQAFSTNHNDNVSIDDEVFFTTFTSKYTKAFQEISFGQCISIIINQDNTYSYNVNLKGSIKEQIHTLEFLLKLSKSLSFNLGKIKLHTKVSHPNK
;
A
#
# COMPACT_ATOMS: atom_id res chain seq x y z
N MET A 1 -15.87 -34.30 4.32
CA MET A 1 -15.45 -33.11 3.55
C MET A 1 -13.96 -32.94 3.81
N ASP A 2 -13.18 -32.87 2.76
CA ASP A 2 -11.75 -32.60 2.85
C ASP A 2 -11.51 -31.09 2.87
N ILE A 3 -11.29 -30.56 4.07
CA ILE A 3 -11.18 -29.12 4.32
C ILE A 3 -9.86 -28.57 3.77
N GLU A 4 -8.77 -29.33 3.90
CA GLU A 4 -7.46 -28.94 3.40
C GLU A 4 -7.46 -28.80 1.88
N LYS A 5 -8.00 -29.82 1.19
CA LYS A 5 -8.11 -29.79 -0.26
C LYS A 5 -9.00 -28.64 -0.76
N LEU A 6 -10.12 -28.36 -0.10
CA LEU A 6 -10.97 -27.23 -0.45
C LEU A 6 -10.24 -25.90 -0.27
N ALA A 7 -9.47 -25.76 0.81
CA ALA A 7 -8.72 -24.53 1.09
C ALA A 7 -7.60 -24.29 0.06
N THR A 8 -6.78 -25.31 -0.22
CA THR A 8 -5.69 -25.20 -1.22
C THR A 8 -6.24 -24.96 -2.62
N SER A 9 -7.33 -25.65 -3.01
CA SER A 9 -8.00 -25.42 -4.28
C SER A 9 -8.57 -24.01 -4.41
N ALA A 10 -9.14 -23.44 -3.34
CA ALA A 10 -9.67 -22.08 -3.33
C ALA A 10 -8.57 -21.05 -3.55
N VAL A 11 -7.44 -21.14 -2.82
CA VAL A 11 -6.29 -20.24 -2.99
C VAL A 11 -5.69 -20.39 -4.38
N THR A 12 -5.50 -21.62 -4.85
CA THR A 12 -4.99 -21.91 -6.20
C THR A 12 -5.91 -21.29 -7.27
N GLY A 13 -7.23 -21.48 -7.15
CA GLY A 13 -8.22 -20.92 -8.07
C GLY A 13 -8.24 -19.39 -8.06
N TYR A 14 -8.12 -18.76 -6.88
CA TYR A 14 -8.03 -17.31 -6.74
C TYR A 14 -6.78 -16.75 -7.45
N ILE A 15 -5.59 -17.28 -7.15
CA ILE A 15 -4.33 -16.85 -7.75
C ILE A 15 -4.28 -17.11 -9.25
N SER A 16 -4.81 -18.25 -9.72
CA SER A 16 -4.81 -18.62 -11.14
C SER A 16 -5.61 -17.68 -12.04
N LYS A 17 -6.54 -16.91 -11.47
CA LYS A 17 -7.31 -15.90 -12.21
C LYS A 17 -6.48 -14.63 -12.55
N THR A 18 -5.25 -14.53 -12.04
CA THR A 18 -4.39 -13.37 -12.28
C THR A 18 -3.52 -13.57 -13.53
N ASP A 19 -3.19 -12.48 -14.21
CA ASP A 19 -2.35 -12.50 -15.41
C ASP A 19 -0.85 -12.71 -15.12
N TYR A 20 -0.38 -12.34 -13.93
CA TYR A 20 1.04 -12.25 -13.58
C TYR A 20 1.50 -13.24 -12.52
N LEU A 21 0.59 -14.03 -11.96
CA LEU A 21 0.91 -14.98 -10.90
C LEU A 21 0.68 -16.42 -11.37
N SER A 22 1.48 -17.35 -10.85
CA SER A 22 1.32 -18.78 -11.09
C SER A 22 1.45 -19.52 -9.77
N PRO A 23 0.37 -20.11 -9.24
CA PRO A 23 0.42 -20.89 -8.01
C PRO A 23 1.02 -22.27 -8.27
N PHE A 24 1.85 -22.71 -7.35
CA PHE A 24 2.34 -24.07 -7.24
C PHE A 24 2.15 -24.50 -5.79
N ILE A 25 0.90 -24.81 -5.44
CA ILE A 25 0.48 -25.17 -4.08
C ILE A 25 0.12 -26.65 -4.09
N ASN A 26 0.80 -27.42 -3.25
CA ASN A 26 0.62 -28.87 -3.17
C ASN A 26 -0.57 -29.22 -2.29
N GLU A 27 -1.23 -30.33 -2.61
CA GLU A 27 -2.18 -31.00 -1.72
C GLU A 27 -1.40 -32.02 -0.88
N GLY A 28 -1.54 -31.96 0.43
CA GLY A 28 -0.89 -32.86 1.40
C GLY A 28 0.54 -32.42 1.82
N ASP A 29 0.92 -32.82 3.03
CA ASP A 29 2.21 -32.49 3.68
C ASP A 29 3.41 -33.12 2.97
N LYS A 30 3.88 -32.51 1.88
CA LYS A 30 5.09 -32.96 1.18
C LYS A 30 6.35 -32.19 1.57
N GLU A 31 6.22 -30.97 2.06
CA GLU A 31 7.32 -30.18 2.57
C GLU A 31 7.01 -29.73 3.99
N PRO A 32 7.95 -29.86 4.94
CA PRO A 32 7.75 -29.31 6.29
C PRO A 32 7.52 -27.81 6.22
N SER A 33 6.40 -27.36 6.78
CA SER A 33 6.07 -25.92 6.98
C SER A 33 5.66 -25.09 5.77
N TRP A 34 5.69 -25.62 4.53
CA TRP A 34 5.20 -24.92 3.34
C TRP A 34 4.26 -25.79 2.52
N ASP A 35 3.15 -25.21 2.08
CA ASP A 35 2.25 -25.87 1.14
C ASP A 35 2.65 -25.60 -0.31
N GLY A 36 3.60 -24.72 -0.56
CA GLY A 36 4.12 -24.43 -1.90
C GLY A 36 4.57 -22.99 -2.11
N ASN A 37 4.47 -22.53 -3.36
CA ASN A 37 4.92 -21.21 -3.77
C ASN A 37 3.97 -20.55 -4.76
N ILE A 38 3.95 -19.22 -4.78
CA ILE A 38 3.37 -18.43 -5.86
C ILE A 38 4.53 -17.79 -6.63
N TYR A 39 4.64 -18.09 -7.92
CA TYR A 39 5.59 -17.45 -8.82
C TYR A 39 5.02 -16.13 -9.32
N VAL A 40 5.83 -15.08 -9.29
CA VAL A 40 5.45 -13.72 -9.68
C VAL A 40 6.23 -13.32 -10.91
N PHE A 41 5.54 -12.82 -11.93
CA PHE A 41 6.11 -12.43 -13.22
C PHE A 41 5.83 -10.95 -13.50
N ASN A 42 6.73 -10.30 -14.25
CA ASN A 42 6.54 -8.93 -14.73
C ASN A 42 5.91 -8.86 -16.14
N ASN A 43 5.53 -10.03 -16.70
CA ASN A 43 4.90 -10.13 -18.02
C ASN A 43 3.82 -11.21 -18.02
N ARG A 44 2.73 -10.98 -18.77
CA ARG A 44 1.59 -11.91 -18.91
C ARG A 44 1.95 -13.26 -19.55
N SER A 45 3.04 -13.33 -20.33
CA SER A 45 3.48 -14.59 -20.93
C SER A 45 3.96 -15.61 -19.90
N LYS A 46 4.25 -15.18 -18.66
CA LYS A 46 4.77 -16.02 -17.58
C LYS A 46 5.97 -16.90 -17.99
N SER A 47 6.77 -16.43 -18.95
CA SER A 47 7.98 -17.15 -19.37
C SER A 47 9.11 -16.92 -18.36
N LYS A 48 10.07 -17.86 -18.32
CA LYS A 48 11.14 -17.87 -17.30
C LYS A 48 11.96 -16.60 -17.24
N CYS A 49 12.17 -15.91 -18.36
CA CYS A 49 12.92 -14.66 -18.43
C CYS A 49 12.21 -13.48 -17.74
N TYR A 50 10.92 -13.60 -17.46
CA TYR A 50 10.10 -12.59 -16.80
C TYR A 50 9.78 -12.92 -15.33
N LEU A 51 10.38 -13.99 -14.79
CA LEU A 51 10.23 -14.34 -13.39
C LEU A 51 10.90 -13.29 -12.50
N MET A 52 10.11 -12.62 -11.66
CA MET A 52 10.60 -11.69 -10.65
C MET A 52 11.03 -12.39 -9.36
N GLY A 53 10.30 -13.43 -8.97
CA GLY A 53 10.57 -14.17 -7.75
C GLY A 53 9.46 -15.16 -7.40
N LYS A 54 9.58 -15.73 -6.22
CA LYS A 54 8.58 -16.63 -5.65
C LYS A 54 8.24 -16.22 -4.24
N VAL A 55 6.99 -16.42 -3.84
CA VAL A 55 6.48 -16.20 -2.49
C VAL A 55 6.17 -17.56 -1.89
N ALA A 56 6.76 -17.89 -0.77
CA ALA A 56 6.41 -19.09 0.00
C ALA A 56 4.97 -18.97 0.52
N VAL A 57 4.22 -20.07 0.48
CA VAL A 57 2.80 -20.09 0.82
C VAL A 57 2.51 -21.11 1.91
N GLN A 58 1.70 -20.71 2.88
CA GLN A 58 1.03 -21.60 3.84
C GLN A 58 -0.48 -21.42 3.70
N VAL A 59 -1.24 -22.50 3.66
CA VAL A 59 -2.70 -22.51 3.58
C VAL A 59 -3.28 -23.31 4.74
N LYS A 60 -4.22 -22.74 5.49
CA LYS A 60 -4.97 -23.45 6.53
C LYS A 60 -6.46 -23.35 6.24
N GLY A 61 -7.14 -24.48 6.26
CA GLY A 61 -8.58 -24.58 6.11
C GLY A 61 -9.29 -24.70 7.46
N THR A 62 -10.44 -24.08 7.60
CA THR A 62 -11.30 -24.23 8.79
C THR A 62 -12.77 -24.21 8.40
N TYR A 63 -13.52 -25.24 8.79
CA TYR A 63 -14.98 -25.24 8.65
C TYR A 63 -15.63 -24.51 9.82
N VAL A 64 -16.47 -23.51 9.54
CA VAL A 64 -17.10 -22.69 10.57
C VAL A 64 -18.60 -22.92 10.74
N GLY A 65 -19.27 -23.66 9.84
CA GLY A 65 -20.67 -24.04 9.95
C GLY A 65 -21.68 -22.90 10.03
N LYS A 66 -21.28 -21.69 9.70
CA LYS A 66 -22.07 -20.45 9.71
C LYS A 66 -21.59 -19.48 8.65
N PRO A 67 -22.37 -18.43 8.27
CA PRO A 67 -21.96 -17.43 7.32
C PRO A 67 -20.69 -16.71 7.78
N VAL A 68 -19.78 -16.39 6.83
CA VAL A 68 -18.56 -15.61 7.02
C VAL A 68 -18.87 -14.17 6.62
N LEU A 69 -19.02 -13.27 7.61
CA LEU A 69 -19.50 -11.90 7.39
C LEU A 69 -18.46 -10.81 7.65
N LYS A 70 -17.32 -11.18 8.25
CA LYS A 70 -16.29 -10.21 8.63
C LYS A 70 -15.21 -10.14 7.58
N THR A 71 -14.62 -8.98 7.41
CA THR A 71 -13.46 -8.74 6.53
C THR A 71 -12.12 -9.05 7.22
N HIS A 72 -12.13 -9.28 8.54
CA HIS A 72 -10.95 -9.62 9.35
C HIS A 72 -11.26 -10.72 10.34
N TYR A 73 -10.35 -11.67 10.47
CA TYR A 73 -10.44 -12.78 11.43
C TYR A 73 -9.11 -13.00 12.13
N LYS A 74 -9.17 -13.40 13.40
CA LYS A 74 -7.98 -13.85 14.13
C LYS A 74 -7.84 -15.36 13.97
N TYR A 75 -6.64 -15.79 13.66
CA TYR A 75 -6.28 -17.20 13.55
C TYR A 75 -5.03 -17.48 14.37
N ARG A 76 -4.99 -18.64 15.05
CA ARG A 76 -3.86 -19.06 15.85
C ARG A 76 -2.80 -19.69 14.96
N VAL A 77 -1.59 -19.14 14.99
CA VAL A 77 -0.43 -19.63 14.26
C VAL A 77 0.57 -20.23 15.25
N GLU A 78 1.16 -21.38 14.92
CA GLU A 78 2.20 -22.01 15.72
C GLU A 78 3.54 -21.28 15.52
N LEU A 79 4.27 -21.03 16.64
CA LEU A 79 5.54 -20.32 16.58
C LEU A 79 6.66 -21.15 15.95
N SER A 80 6.57 -22.49 16.00
CA SER A 80 7.45 -23.39 15.29
C SER A 80 7.41 -23.19 13.78
N ASP A 81 6.22 -22.96 13.22
CA ASP A 81 6.06 -22.70 11.79
C ASP A 81 6.66 -21.34 11.43
N LEU A 82 6.42 -20.30 12.26
CA LEU A 82 6.97 -18.97 12.03
C LEU A 82 8.50 -18.95 11.97
N LYS A 83 9.17 -19.77 12.79
CA LYS A 83 10.64 -19.91 12.75
C LYS A 83 11.15 -20.37 11.39
N ASN A 84 10.41 -21.22 10.71
CA ASN A 84 10.80 -21.70 9.38
C ASN A 84 10.66 -20.62 8.30
N TYR A 85 9.84 -19.59 8.56
CA TYR A 85 9.61 -18.47 7.61
C TYR A 85 10.47 -17.24 7.88
N GLU A 86 11.26 -17.23 8.97
CA GLU A 86 11.95 -16.06 9.51
C GLU A 86 12.84 -15.33 8.48
N ILE A 87 13.50 -16.06 7.59
CA ILE A 87 14.44 -15.46 6.61
C ILE A 87 13.72 -14.97 5.35
N HIS A 88 12.70 -15.69 4.89
CA HIS A 88 12.10 -15.45 3.57
C HIS A 88 10.71 -14.84 3.64
N GLY A 89 10.11 -14.78 4.82
CA GLY A 89 8.71 -14.43 4.96
C GLY A 89 7.77 -15.49 4.39
N VAL A 90 6.47 -15.29 4.54
CA VAL A 90 5.43 -16.18 4.02
C VAL A 90 4.13 -15.44 3.71
N ALA A 91 3.47 -15.78 2.62
CA ALA A 91 2.07 -15.45 2.40
C ALA A 91 1.21 -16.54 3.07
N TYR A 92 0.67 -16.21 4.22
CA TYR A 92 -0.15 -17.12 5.01
C TYR A 92 -1.63 -16.91 4.68
N PHE A 93 -2.29 -17.95 4.18
CA PHE A 93 -3.71 -17.92 3.85
C PHE A 93 -4.50 -18.76 4.87
N VAL A 94 -5.64 -18.22 5.29
CA VAL A 94 -6.63 -18.93 6.10
C VAL A 94 -7.95 -18.93 5.33
N VAL A 95 -8.48 -20.11 5.05
CA VAL A 95 -9.73 -20.25 4.29
C VAL A 95 -10.81 -20.75 5.25
N TYR A 96 -11.80 -19.92 5.48
CA TYR A 96 -13.00 -20.29 6.22
C TYR A 96 -14.04 -20.82 5.26
N ILE A 97 -14.44 -22.08 5.50
CA ILE A 97 -15.47 -22.77 4.71
C ILE A 97 -16.78 -22.63 5.50
N ASP A 98 -17.77 -21.99 4.93
CA ASP A 98 -19.04 -21.72 5.58
C ASP A 98 -20.01 -22.91 5.55
N HIS A 99 -21.24 -22.72 6.01
CA HIS A 99 -22.27 -23.74 6.07
C HIS A 99 -22.76 -24.21 4.68
N GLU A 100 -22.62 -23.38 3.66
CA GLU A 100 -22.95 -23.69 2.25
C GLU A 100 -21.75 -24.34 1.52
N ARG A 101 -20.64 -24.53 2.24
CA ARG A 101 -19.35 -25.02 1.75
C ARG A 101 -18.61 -24.04 0.82
N GLU A 102 -18.99 -22.77 0.88
CA GLU A 102 -18.29 -21.72 0.14
C GLU A 102 -16.99 -21.31 0.85
N PRO A 103 -15.86 -21.20 0.13
CA PRO A 103 -14.59 -20.82 0.70
C PRO A 103 -14.43 -19.29 0.72
N HIS A 104 -14.10 -18.74 1.88
CA HIS A 104 -13.76 -17.34 2.10
C HIS A 104 -12.29 -17.23 2.44
N ILE A 105 -11.51 -16.57 1.58
CA ILE A 105 -10.06 -16.54 1.66
C ILE A 105 -9.60 -15.28 2.41
N PHE A 106 -8.80 -15.48 3.44
CA PHE A 106 -8.13 -14.43 4.22
C PHE A 106 -6.63 -14.63 4.15
N TYR A 107 -5.86 -13.56 4.26
CA TYR A 107 -4.41 -13.63 4.18
C TYR A 107 -3.73 -12.67 5.16
N ASN A 108 -2.49 -13.01 5.49
CA ASN A 108 -1.52 -12.12 6.12
C ASN A 108 -0.17 -12.35 5.46
N LEU A 109 0.53 -11.26 5.13
CA LEU A 109 1.90 -11.28 4.62
C LEU A 109 2.85 -11.07 5.79
N LEU A 110 3.51 -12.14 6.20
CA LEU A 110 4.45 -12.13 7.30
C LEU A 110 5.86 -11.93 6.75
N HIS A 111 6.36 -10.70 6.87
CA HIS A 111 7.72 -10.36 6.47
C HIS A 111 8.74 -10.85 7.51
N PRO A 112 10.03 -10.99 7.16
CA PRO A 112 11.08 -11.42 8.09
C PRO A 112 11.07 -10.64 9.42
N VAL A 113 11.03 -9.33 9.37
CA VAL A 113 11.01 -8.46 10.58
C VAL A 113 9.72 -8.61 11.38
N ASP A 114 8.55 -8.81 10.74
CA ASP A 114 7.31 -9.08 11.46
C ASP A 114 7.39 -10.39 12.23
N ILE A 115 7.92 -11.43 11.59
CA ILE A 115 8.07 -12.76 12.20
C ILE A 115 8.99 -12.67 13.41
N GLU A 116 10.14 -12.02 13.27
CA GLU A 116 11.07 -11.82 14.37
C GLU A 116 10.42 -11.10 15.56
N ARG A 117 9.69 -10.01 15.31
CA ARG A 117 8.93 -9.28 16.34
C ARG A 117 7.89 -10.16 17.04
N ILE A 118 7.16 -10.97 16.27
CA ILE A 118 6.17 -11.90 16.81
C ILE A 118 6.86 -12.93 17.70
N LEU A 119 7.96 -13.52 17.27
CA LEU A 119 8.72 -14.50 18.02
C LEU A 119 9.25 -13.90 19.33
N ASN A 120 9.83 -12.70 19.29
CA ASN A 120 10.36 -11.99 20.46
C ASN A 120 9.29 -11.65 21.50
N ARG A 121 8.09 -11.21 21.03
CA ARG A 121 6.93 -10.91 21.93
C ARG A 121 6.22 -12.16 22.45
N SER A 122 6.51 -13.32 21.89
CA SER A 122 5.82 -14.57 22.21
C SER A 122 6.70 -15.62 22.88
N VAL A 123 7.83 -15.21 23.45
CA VAL A 123 8.74 -16.11 24.17
C VAL A 123 7.99 -16.93 25.22
N GLY A 124 8.23 -18.25 25.23
CA GLY A 124 7.58 -19.20 26.16
C GLY A 124 6.16 -19.65 25.76
N LYS A 125 5.61 -19.16 24.64
CA LYS A 125 4.31 -19.62 24.10
C LYS A 125 4.54 -20.65 22.99
N LYS A 126 3.50 -21.48 22.73
CA LYS A 126 3.50 -22.41 21.60
C LYS A 126 2.96 -21.78 20.32
N GLY A 127 2.09 -20.79 20.42
CA GLY A 127 1.46 -20.13 19.30
C GLY A 127 0.87 -18.79 19.70
N THR A 128 0.53 -17.98 18.69
CA THR A 128 -0.05 -16.64 18.86
C THR A 128 -1.21 -16.42 17.90
N ASN A 129 -2.12 -15.50 18.25
CA ASN A 129 -3.22 -15.11 17.36
C ASN A 129 -2.76 -13.96 16.48
N LEU A 130 -2.83 -14.15 15.17
CA LEU A 130 -2.57 -13.12 14.17
C LEU A 130 -3.89 -12.72 13.51
N GLU A 131 -3.96 -11.49 13.03
CA GLU A 131 -5.10 -10.99 12.28
C GLU A 131 -4.91 -11.25 10.79
N PHE A 132 -5.96 -11.74 10.15
CA PHE A 132 -6.01 -12.03 8.72
C PHE A 132 -7.10 -11.20 8.09
N LYS A 133 -6.79 -10.49 7.01
CA LYS A 133 -7.73 -9.69 6.24
C LYS A 133 -8.19 -10.45 4.99
N GLU A 134 -9.38 -10.15 4.51
CA GLU A 134 -9.90 -10.69 3.25
C GLU A 134 -8.92 -10.39 2.10
N VAL A 135 -8.76 -11.33 1.17
CA VAL A 135 -7.88 -11.15 0.01
C VAL A 135 -8.33 -9.95 -0.84
N PRO A 136 -7.37 -9.16 -1.40
CA PRO A 136 -7.71 -8.05 -2.26
C PRO A 136 -8.32 -8.53 -3.58
N SER A 137 -8.72 -7.60 -4.44
CA SER A 137 -9.16 -7.96 -5.79
C SER A 137 -8.05 -8.70 -6.57
N ILE A 138 -8.43 -9.51 -7.56
CA ILE A 138 -7.48 -10.20 -8.45
C ILE A 138 -6.56 -9.25 -9.22
N HIS A 139 -6.95 -7.98 -9.37
CA HIS A 139 -6.13 -6.95 -10.01
C HIS A 139 -5.07 -6.37 -9.05
N ASP A 140 -5.36 -6.34 -7.76
CA ASP A 140 -4.51 -5.71 -6.75
C ASP A 140 -3.48 -6.70 -6.16
N ILE A 141 -3.81 -8.01 -6.08
CA ILE A 141 -2.94 -9.02 -5.43
C ILE A 141 -1.55 -9.12 -6.06
N THR A 142 -1.42 -8.91 -7.36
CA THR A 142 -0.12 -8.95 -8.03
C THR A 142 0.82 -7.87 -7.48
N SER A 143 0.35 -6.62 -7.38
CA SER A 143 1.15 -5.53 -6.80
C SER A 143 1.48 -5.79 -5.33
N VAL A 144 0.55 -6.39 -4.58
CA VAL A 144 0.76 -6.78 -3.18
C VAL A 144 1.91 -7.78 -3.05
N LEU A 145 1.95 -8.83 -3.89
CA LEU A 145 3.01 -9.84 -3.83
C LEU A 145 4.34 -9.35 -4.42
N ILE A 146 4.35 -8.43 -5.39
CA ILE A 146 5.58 -7.79 -5.87
C ILE A 146 6.25 -7.02 -4.72
N ASN A 147 5.50 -6.16 -4.04
CA ASN A 147 6.04 -5.38 -2.91
C ASN A 147 6.48 -6.29 -1.76
N PHE A 148 5.74 -7.37 -1.49
CA PHE A 148 6.13 -8.35 -0.49
C PHE A 148 7.50 -8.99 -0.78
N ILE A 149 7.76 -9.39 -2.04
CA ILE A 149 9.07 -9.93 -2.45
C ILE A 149 10.17 -8.89 -2.24
N ASP A 150 9.96 -7.67 -2.69
CA ASP A 150 10.93 -6.58 -2.58
C ASP A 150 11.28 -6.29 -1.11
N ASP A 151 10.28 -6.25 -0.24
CA ASP A 151 10.47 -6.04 1.19
C ASP A 151 11.16 -7.23 1.86
N CYS A 152 10.77 -8.47 1.56
CA CYS A 152 11.45 -9.66 2.09
C CYS A 152 12.93 -9.70 1.69
N ASN A 153 13.26 -9.38 0.44
CA ASN A 153 14.64 -9.32 -0.04
C ASN A 153 15.47 -8.26 0.71
N LYS A 154 14.91 -7.08 0.98
CA LYS A 154 15.57 -6.03 1.76
C LYS A 154 15.76 -6.43 3.22
N GLN A 155 14.79 -7.15 3.80
CA GLN A 155 14.75 -7.47 5.21
C GLN A 155 15.57 -8.72 5.60
N SER A 156 15.84 -9.62 4.66
CA SER A 156 16.52 -10.89 4.92
C SER A 156 17.90 -10.74 5.60
N SER A 157 18.60 -9.63 5.37
CA SER A 157 19.88 -9.32 6.00
C SER A 157 19.78 -8.71 7.40
N PHE A 158 18.57 -8.37 7.86
CA PHE A 158 18.33 -7.75 9.16
C PHE A 158 17.72 -8.71 10.19
N VAL A 159 17.48 -9.94 9.84
CA VAL A 159 17.07 -11.00 10.78
C VAL A 159 18.15 -11.14 11.85
N ALA A 160 17.76 -11.14 13.12
CA ALA A 160 18.61 -11.08 14.31
C ALA A 160 19.28 -9.71 14.59
N SER A 161 18.93 -8.66 13.88
CA SER A 161 19.32 -7.29 14.24
C SER A 161 18.35 -6.71 15.27
N PRO A 162 18.79 -5.79 16.18
CA PRO A 162 17.86 -5.14 17.10
C PRO A 162 16.74 -4.47 16.34
N ASN A 163 15.51 -4.90 16.58
CA ASN A 163 14.32 -4.29 16.00
C ASN A 163 14.04 -2.96 16.69
N PHE A 164 13.54 -2.04 15.91
CA PHE A 164 13.31 -0.68 16.26
C PHE A 164 11.91 -0.26 15.73
N GLU A 165 11.09 0.31 16.58
CA GLU A 165 9.75 0.74 16.23
C GLU A 165 9.66 2.27 16.27
N LEU A 166 8.90 2.87 15.37
CA LEU A 166 8.70 4.33 15.32
C LEU A 166 8.17 4.89 16.64
N LEU A 167 7.36 4.12 17.35
CA LEU A 167 6.78 4.50 18.65
C LEU A 167 7.80 4.55 19.79
N GLU A 168 9.00 3.99 19.61
CA GLU A 168 10.07 3.98 20.60
C GLU A 168 11.01 5.19 20.46
N LEU A 169 10.81 6.02 19.41
CA LEU A 169 11.62 7.22 19.16
C LEU A 169 11.19 8.38 20.02
N ASP A 170 12.16 9.10 20.56
CA ASP A 170 11.92 10.43 21.08
C ASP A 170 11.73 11.47 19.95
N GLU A 171 11.30 12.67 20.31
CA GLU A 171 11.00 13.75 19.35
C GLU A 171 12.25 14.21 18.56
N ILE A 172 13.44 14.14 19.17
CA ILE A 172 14.70 14.55 18.55
C ILE A 172 15.13 13.49 17.52
N GLN A 173 15.09 12.23 17.90
CA GLN A 173 15.39 11.10 17.03
C GLN A 173 14.43 11.07 15.84
N PHE A 174 13.14 11.28 16.06
CA PHE A 174 12.13 11.31 15.00
C PHE A 174 12.40 12.44 13.99
N LYS A 175 12.78 13.64 14.45
CA LYS A 175 13.12 14.77 13.55
C LYS A 175 14.37 14.55 12.72
N GLN A 176 15.31 13.73 13.19
CA GLN A 176 16.55 13.41 12.49
C GLN A 176 16.42 12.20 11.55
N LEU A 177 15.32 11.46 11.66
CA LEU A 177 15.10 10.24 10.90
C LEU A 177 14.90 10.56 9.41
N SER A 178 15.78 10.02 8.56
CA SER A 178 15.60 10.03 7.11
C SER A 178 15.03 8.68 6.67
N VAL A 179 13.77 8.67 6.26
CA VAL A 179 13.08 7.45 5.85
C VAL A 179 12.88 7.37 4.34
N SER A 180 12.85 6.15 3.83
CA SER A 180 12.48 5.83 2.48
C SER A 180 11.44 4.71 2.47
N PHE A 181 10.66 4.63 1.41
CA PHE A 181 9.84 3.47 1.07
C PHE A 181 9.81 3.32 -0.44
N SER A 182 9.53 2.13 -0.92
CA SER A 182 9.33 1.88 -2.34
C SER A 182 8.04 1.13 -2.57
N VAL A 183 7.33 1.48 -3.64
CA VAL A 183 6.10 0.81 -4.04
C VAL A 183 6.18 0.54 -5.53
N SER A 184 5.92 -0.70 -5.91
CA SER A 184 5.85 -1.14 -7.29
C SER A 184 4.42 -1.57 -7.65
N CYS A 185 3.98 -1.23 -8.86
CA CYS A 185 2.71 -1.68 -9.40
C CYS A 185 2.94 -2.32 -10.77
N ASN A 186 2.16 -3.34 -11.09
CA ASN A 186 2.22 -4.00 -12.40
C ASN A 186 1.63 -3.14 -13.55
N GLU A 187 0.92 -2.08 -13.22
CA GLU A 187 0.45 -1.07 -14.18
C GLU A 187 1.28 0.22 -14.03
N ASN A 188 1.82 0.72 -15.13
CA ASN A 188 2.58 1.98 -15.16
C ASN A 188 1.65 3.21 -15.11
N LYS A 189 0.72 3.23 -14.16
CA LYS A 189 -0.20 4.34 -13.94
C LYS A 189 -0.02 4.92 -12.55
N VAL A 190 0.12 6.23 -12.46
CA VAL A 190 0.23 6.95 -11.18
C VAL A 190 -0.99 6.70 -10.29
N SER A 191 -2.19 6.58 -10.87
CA SER A 191 -3.42 6.25 -10.14
C SER A 191 -3.38 4.88 -9.45
N SER A 192 -2.79 3.87 -10.10
CA SER A 192 -2.61 2.53 -9.52
C SER A 192 -1.63 2.56 -8.36
N LEU A 193 -0.56 3.36 -8.47
CA LEU A 193 0.39 3.58 -7.38
C LEU A 193 -0.29 4.21 -6.16
N PHE A 194 -1.06 5.27 -6.35
CA PHE A 194 -1.77 5.94 -5.26
C PHE A 194 -2.83 5.04 -4.63
N LYS A 195 -3.60 4.30 -5.45
CA LYS A 195 -4.55 3.31 -4.95
C LYS A 195 -3.87 2.29 -4.04
N TYR A 196 -2.71 1.77 -4.45
CA TYR A 196 -1.93 0.83 -3.64
C TYR A 196 -1.50 1.47 -2.31
N MET A 197 -0.85 2.64 -2.36
CA MET A 197 -0.31 3.34 -1.20
C MET A 197 -1.37 3.67 -0.14
N PHE A 198 -2.58 4.05 -0.56
CA PHE A 198 -3.68 4.38 0.36
C PHE A 198 -4.51 3.18 0.82
N SER A 199 -4.26 1.99 0.27
CA SER A 199 -5.03 0.78 0.59
C SER A 199 -4.20 -0.31 1.27
N ASN A 200 -2.87 -0.18 1.25
CA ASN A 200 -1.96 -1.17 1.81
C ASN A 200 -0.93 -0.50 2.72
N GLU A 201 -0.52 -1.23 3.74
CA GLU A 201 0.63 -0.83 4.54
C GLU A 201 1.90 -0.91 3.69
N VAL A 202 2.80 0.04 3.90
CA VAL A 202 4.14 0.08 3.30
C VAL A 202 5.20 0.04 4.39
N PHE A 203 6.30 -0.66 4.13
CA PHE A 203 7.45 -0.63 5.04
C PHE A 203 8.23 0.68 4.88
N LEU A 204 8.55 1.30 6.00
CA LEU A 204 9.51 2.39 6.09
C LEU A 204 10.90 1.84 6.41
N TYR A 205 11.87 2.38 5.72
CA TYR A 205 13.28 2.06 5.89
C TYR A 205 14.06 3.31 6.28
N GLU A 206 14.88 3.22 7.34
CA GLU A 206 15.83 4.26 7.66
C GLU A 206 16.98 4.20 6.64
N LYS A 207 17.26 5.33 6.02
CA LYS A 207 18.36 5.44 5.07
C LYS A 207 19.70 5.23 5.78
N SER A 208 20.47 4.30 5.24
CA SER A 208 21.84 4.12 5.72
C SER A 208 22.68 5.38 5.46
N PRO A 209 23.42 5.90 6.44
CA PRO A 209 24.35 7.00 6.23
C PRO A 209 25.56 6.60 5.37
N LEU A 210 25.80 5.30 5.21
CA LEU A 210 26.92 4.76 4.45
C LEU A 210 26.45 4.30 3.07
N ALA A 211 27.06 4.85 2.02
CA ALA A 211 26.76 4.45 0.65
C ALA A 211 27.04 2.95 0.43
N GLY A 212 26.10 2.25 -0.17
CA GLY A 212 26.21 0.81 -0.47
C GLY A 212 25.76 -0.12 0.66
N TYR A 213 25.40 0.40 1.82
CA TYR A 213 24.76 -0.41 2.87
C TYR A 213 23.25 -0.41 2.71
N PRO A 214 22.56 -1.52 3.01
CA PRO A 214 21.10 -1.61 2.91
C PRO A 214 20.43 -0.71 3.95
N ASP A 215 19.30 -0.13 3.56
CA ASP A 215 18.45 0.65 4.46
C ASP A 215 17.79 -0.27 5.50
N ARG A 216 17.78 0.15 6.76
CA ARG A 216 17.25 -0.64 7.88
C ARG A 216 15.73 -0.57 7.93
N PRO A 217 15.00 -1.70 7.98
CA PRO A 217 13.55 -1.70 8.15
C PRO A 217 13.17 -1.16 9.53
N ILE A 218 12.21 -0.24 9.57
CA ILE A 218 11.73 0.39 10.82
C ILE A 218 10.36 -0.16 11.19
N ASP A 219 9.34 0.13 10.36
CA ASP A 219 7.95 -0.18 10.69
C ASP A 219 7.06 -0.18 9.46
N LYS A 220 5.84 -0.73 9.60
CA LYS A 220 4.77 -0.63 8.62
C LYS A 220 3.86 0.54 8.94
N VAL A 221 3.50 1.31 7.91
CA VAL A 221 2.56 2.41 8.03
C VAL A 221 1.51 2.37 6.93
N LEU A 222 0.28 2.74 7.27
CA LEU A 222 -0.75 3.04 6.29
C LEU A 222 -0.72 4.54 5.98
N ILE A 223 -0.38 4.88 4.75
CA ILE A 223 -0.29 6.28 4.31
C ILE A 223 -1.70 6.87 4.27
N GLN A 224 -1.96 7.90 5.07
CA GLN A 224 -3.23 8.62 5.11
C GLN A 224 -3.25 9.79 4.13
N ALA A 225 -2.11 10.47 4.01
CA ALA A 225 -1.91 11.58 3.08
C ALA A 225 -0.43 11.78 2.82
N PHE A 226 -0.09 12.35 1.67
CA PHE A 226 1.23 12.90 1.42
C PHE A 226 1.12 14.19 0.62
N SER A 227 2.14 15.02 0.71
CA SER A 227 2.20 16.29 -0.02
C SER A 227 3.50 16.39 -0.81
N THR A 228 3.41 17.02 -1.97
CA THR A 228 4.55 17.35 -2.82
C THR A 228 4.58 18.84 -3.08
N ASN A 229 5.75 19.44 -2.97
CA ASN A 229 5.96 20.85 -3.35
C ASN A 229 6.48 20.89 -4.79
N HIS A 230 5.89 21.77 -5.58
CA HIS A 230 6.23 21.98 -6.97
C HIS A 230 6.79 23.39 -7.17
N ASN A 231 7.98 23.48 -7.74
CA ASN A 231 8.60 24.74 -8.16
C ASN A 231 8.23 24.99 -9.63
N ASP A 232 6.94 25.26 -9.84
CA ASP A 232 6.37 25.46 -11.16
C ASP A 232 5.34 26.58 -11.12
N ASN A 233 5.17 27.28 -12.26
CA ASN A 233 4.32 28.46 -12.30
C ASN A 233 2.81 28.11 -12.34
N VAL A 234 2.02 28.93 -11.63
CA VAL A 234 0.57 28.99 -11.80
C VAL A 234 0.26 30.26 -12.57
N SER A 235 -0.25 30.13 -13.79
CA SER A 235 -0.48 31.28 -14.68
C SER A 235 -1.86 31.28 -15.33
N ILE A 236 -2.34 32.46 -15.70
CA ILE A 236 -3.56 32.69 -16.48
C ILE A 236 -3.19 33.60 -17.64
N ASP A 237 -3.45 33.19 -18.88
CA ASP A 237 -3.17 33.95 -20.09
C ASP A 237 -1.73 34.54 -20.09
N ASP A 238 -0.74 33.68 -19.83
CA ASP A 238 0.70 34.00 -19.76
C ASP A 238 1.14 34.89 -18.57
N GLU A 239 0.22 35.37 -17.77
CA GLU A 239 0.54 36.08 -16.52
C GLU A 239 0.75 35.11 -15.37
N VAL A 240 1.93 35.15 -14.74
CA VAL A 240 2.29 34.28 -13.63
C VAL A 240 1.79 34.89 -12.32
N PHE A 241 0.96 34.14 -11.59
CA PHE A 241 0.45 34.52 -10.28
C PHE A 241 1.23 33.89 -9.15
N PHE A 242 1.57 32.62 -9.28
CA PHE A 242 2.35 31.91 -8.25
C PHE A 242 3.49 31.16 -8.93
N THR A 243 4.65 31.08 -8.25
CA THR A 243 5.85 30.39 -8.74
C THR A 243 6.01 29.00 -8.14
N THR A 244 5.17 28.66 -7.17
CA THR A 244 5.16 27.37 -6.50
C THR A 244 3.74 26.97 -6.16
N PHE A 245 3.50 25.66 -6.06
CA PHE A 245 2.26 25.13 -5.52
C PHE A 245 2.52 23.81 -4.77
N THR A 246 1.61 23.43 -3.90
CA THR A 246 1.65 22.18 -3.16
C THR A 246 0.49 21.30 -3.59
N SER A 247 0.76 20.02 -3.88
CA SER A 247 -0.27 19.01 -4.10
C SER A 247 -0.32 18.08 -2.90
N LYS A 248 -1.47 18.00 -2.25
CA LYS A 248 -1.76 17.03 -1.17
C LYS A 248 -2.67 15.95 -1.72
N TYR A 249 -2.26 14.71 -1.53
CA TYR A 249 -2.99 13.53 -1.98
C TYR A 249 -3.53 12.78 -0.77
N THR A 250 -4.79 12.37 -0.84
CA THR A 250 -5.46 11.51 0.15
C THR A 250 -6.19 10.38 -0.56
N LYS A 251 -6.73 9.45 0.19
CA LYS A 251 -7.60 8.41 -0.39
C LYS A 251 -8.87 8.98 -1.04
N ALA A 252 -9.39 10.11 -0.56
CA ALA A 252 -10.68 10.68 -1.00
C ALA A 252 -10.53 11.77 -2.05
N PHE A 253 -9.46 12.57 -2.00
CA PHE A 253 -9.30 13.75 -2.84
C PHE A 253 -7.83 14.12 -3.03
N GLN A 254 -7.57 14.91 -4.07
CA GLN A 254 -6.34 15.67 -4.25
C GLN A 254 -6.63 17.15 -3.95
N GLU A 255 -5.80 17.80 -3.16
CA GLU A 255 -5.85 19.24 -2.92
C GLU A 255 -4.61 19.89 -3.52
N ILE A 256 -4.81 20.91 -4.36
CA ILE A 256 -3.75 21.71 -4.95
C ILE A 256 -3.84 23.10 -4.33
N SER A 257 -2.83 23.51 -3.57
CA SER A 257 -2.78 24.80 -2.87
C SER A 257 -1.71 25.68 -3.47
N PHE A 258 -2.06 26.93 -3.74
CA PHE A 258 -1.12 27.96 -4.18
C PHE A 258 -1.34 29.26 -3.41
N GLY A 259 -0.24 29.86 -2.94
CA GLY A 259 -0.29 30.85 -1.90
C GLY A 259 -0.83 30.27 -0.59
N GLN A 260 -1.30 31.17 0.30
CA GLN A 260 -1.88 30.77 1.60
C GLN A 260 -3.41 30.78 1.61
N CYS A 261 -4.01 31.33 0.57
CA CYS A 261 -5.43 31.70 0.58
C CYS A 261 -6.30 30.86 -0.34
N ILE A 262 -5.75 30.06 -1.24
CA ILE A 262 -6.53 29.32 -2.23
C ILE A 262 -6.06 27.89 -2.37
N SER A 263 -7.03 26.97 -2.42
CA SER A 263 -6.80 25.60 -2.86
C SER A 263 -7.92 25.09 -3.75
N ILE A 264 -7.59 24.12 -4.58
CA ILE A 264 -8.52 23.37 -5.44
C ILE A 264 -8.58 21.96 -4.92
N ILE A 265 -9.78 21.48 -4.62
CA ILE A 265 -10.03 20.10 -4.22
C ILE A 265 -10.59 19.36 -5.42
N ILE A 266 -9.93 18.28 -5.81
CA ILE A 266 -10.34 17.37 -6.89
C ILE A 266 -10.74 16.05 -6.25
N ASN A 267 -12.01 15.68 -6.38
CA ASN A 267 -12.57 14.45 -5.84
C ASN A 267 -12.32 13.26 -6.78
N GLN A 268 -12.55 12.04 -6.30
CA GLN A 268 -12.39 10.81 -7.09
C GLN A 268 -13.32 10.72 -8.32
N ASP A 269 -14.48 11.37 -8.27
CA ASP A 269 -15.45 11.46 -9.37
C ASP A 269 -15.08 12.54 -10.40
N ASN A 270 -13.88 13.14 -10.29
CA ASN A 270 -13.41 14.27 -11.08
C ASN A 270 -14.25 15.56 -10.91
N THR A 271 -15.07 15.64 -9.89
CA THR A 271 -15.64 16.93 -9.47
C THR A 271 -14.57 17.76 -8.75
N TYR A 272 -14.65 19.08 -8.87
CA TYR A 272 -13.70 19.96 -8.19
C TYR A 272 -14.43 21.11 -7.53
N SER A 273 -13.84 21.60 -6.47
CA SER A 273 -14.30 22.79 -5.74
C SER A 273 -13.11 23.69 -5.39
N TYR A 274 -13.38 24.97 -5.27
CA TYR A 274 -12.41 25.95 -4.79
C TYR A 274 -12.65 26.20 -3.32
N ASN A 275 -11.57 26.19 -2.56
CA ASN A 275 -11.57 26.65 -1.18
C ASN A 275 -10.75 27.95 -1.11
N VAL A 276 -11.41 29.04 -0.75
CA VAL A 276 -10.78 30.35 -0.58
C VAL A 276 -10.85 30.73 0.89
N ASN A 277 -9.68 30.85 1.50
CA ASN A 277 -9.55 31.24 2.90
C ASN A 277 -8.64 32.45 2.99
N LEU A 278 -9.22 33.61 3.12
CA LEU A 278 -8.48 34.89 3.17
C LEU A 278 -7.70 35.02 4.50
N LYS A 279 -6.87 34.07 4.81
CA LYS A 279 -5.86 34.10 5.86
C LYS A 279 -4.53 34.55 5.24
N GLY A 280 -3.68 35.16 6.02
CA GLY A 280 -2.40 35.68 5.55
C GLY A 280 -2.36 37.21 5.51
N SER A 281 -1.31 37.76 4.93
CA SER A 281 -1.15 39.21 4.80
C SER A 281 -2.17 39.80 3.83
N ILE A 282 -2.49 41.07 4.01
CA ILE A 282 -3.38 41.82 3.09
C ILE A 282 -2.87 41.74 1.64
N LYS A 283 -1.56 41.74 1.44
CA LYS A 283 -0.94 41.59 0.12
C LYS A 283 -1.28 40.25 -0.54
N GLU A 284 -1.19 39.18 0.22
CA GLU A 284 -1.54 37.83 -0.26
C GLU A 284 -3.03 37.69 -0.55
N GLN A 285 -3.87 38.31 0.27
CA GLN A 285 -5.32 38.34 0.05
C GLN A 285 -5.67 39.08 -1.25
N ILE A 286 -5.09 40.27 -1.47
CA ILE A 286 -5.29 41.05 -2.70
C ILE A 286 -4.83 40.23 -3.92
N HIS A 287 -3.63 39.66 -3.88
CA HIS A 287 -3.08 38.84 -4.97
C HIS A 287 -3.97 37.62 -5.29
N THR A 288 -4.53 36.98 -4.27
CA THR A 288 -5.48 35.89 -4.45
C THR A 288 -6.77 36.35 -5.11
N LEU A 289 -7.30 37.50 -4.73
CA LEU A 289 -8.51 38.07 -5.34
C LEU A 289 -8.27 38.50 -6.79
N GLU A 290 -7.11 39.04 -7.13
CA GLU A 290 -6.71 39.35 -8.52
C GLU A 290 -6.65 38.07 -9.37
N PHE A 291 -6.06 36.99 -8.85
CA PHE A 291 -6.05 35.67 -9.50
C PHE A 291 -7.48 35.17 -9.75
N LEU A 292 -8.35 35.18 -8.74
CA LEU A 292 -9.74 34.72 -8.86
C LEU A 292 -10.55 35.57 -9.86
N LEU A 293 -10.36 36.90 -9.85
CA LEU A 293 -11.02 37.80 -10.79
C LEU A 293 -10.58 37.49 -12.23
N LYS A 294 -9.31 37.24 -12.46
CA LYS A 294 -8.80 36.88 -13.78
C LYS A 294 -9.26 35.50 -14.20
N LEU A 295 -9.25 34.53 -13.29
CA LEU A 295 -9.73 33.18 -13.53
C LEU A 295 -11.23 33.16 -13.92
N SER A 296 -12.04 33.99 -13.29
CA SER A 296 -13.49 34.10 -13.63
C SER A 296 -13.74 34.59 -15.05
N LYS A 297 -12.79 35.30 -15.65
CA LYS A 297 -12.88 35.80 -17.04
C LYS A 297 -12.30 34.80 -18.05
N SER A 298 -11.13 34.20 -17.76
CA SER A 298 -10.43 33.28 -18.66
C SER A 298 -10.99 31.86 -18.64
N LEU A 299 -11.63 31.46 -17.54
CA LEU A 299 -12.17 30.12 -17.33
C LEU A 299 -11.13 28.97 -17.48
N SER A 300 -9.85 29.33 -17.46
CA SER A 300 -8.74 28.35 -17.50
C SER A 300 -7.48 28.92 -16.88
N PHE A 301 -6.61 28.04 -16.38
CA PHE A 301 -5.31 28.40 -15.86
C PHE A 301 -4.32 27.26 -16.09
N ASN A 302 -3.02 27.55 -16.01
CA ASN A 302 -1.97 26.59 -16.16
C ASN A 302 -1.30 26.28 -14.82
N LEU A 303 -1.07 25.00 -14.54
CA LEU A 303 -0.17 24.51 -13.50
C LEU A 303 1.06 23.93 -14.20
N GLY A 304 2.14 24.70 -14.27
CA GLY A 304 3.28 24.38 -15.11
C GLY A 304 2.85 24.16 -16.56
N LYS A 305 3.02 22.94 -17.05
CA LYS A 305 2.63 22.55 -18.42
C LYS A 305 1.19 22.05 -18.56
N ILE A 306 0.47 21.90 -17.46
CA ILE A 306 -0.89 21.33 -17.45
C ILE A 306 -1.90 22.47 -17.50
N LYS A 307 -2.76 22.48 -18.52
CA LYS A 307 -3.87 23.42 -18.61
C LYS A 307 -5.13 22.84 -17.99
N LEU A 308 -5.69 23.56 -17.03
CA LEU A 308 -6.95 23.23 -16.37
C LEU A 308 -8.06 24.17 -16.80
N HIS A 309 -9.24 23.62 -17.05
CA HIS A 309 -10.43 24.39 -17.43
C HIS A 309 -11.42 24.40 -16.29
N THR A 310 -11.98 25.56 -15.98
CA THR A 310 -12.99 25.74 -14.95
C THR A 310 -14.36 25.83 -15.61
N LYS A 311 -15.33 25.01 -15.16
CA LYS A 311 -16.73 25.19 -15.48
C LYS A 311 -17.41 25.79 -14.27
N VAL A 312 -17.96 26.99 -14.40
CA VAL A 312 -18.83 27.55 -13.38
C VAL A 312 -20.20 26.88 -13.52
N SER A 313 -20.50 25.92 -12.66
CA SER A 313 -21.88 25.46 -12.53
C SER A 313 -22.62 26.52 -11.70
N HIS A 314 -23.55 27.26 -12.31
CA HIS A 314 -24.46 28.07 -11.54
C HIS A 314 -25.30 27.11 -10.68
N PRO A 315 -25.39 27.34 -9.35
CA PRO A 315 -26.39 26.62 -8.56
C PRO A 315 -27.76 26.93 -9.18
N ASN A 316 -28.49 25.88 -9.55
CA ASN A 316 -29.87 26.04 -10.01
C ASN A 316 -30.62 26.89 -8.99
N LYS A 317 -31.25 27.96 -9.50
CA LYS A 317 -32.17 28.81 -8.73
C LYS A 317 -33.36 28.00 -8.29
#